data_57393298a51eb11d850e6f29e67a2ac7
#
_entry.id   57393298a51eb11d850e6f29e67a2ac7
#
_cell.length_a   1.000
_cell.length_b   1.000
_cell.length_c   1.000
_cell.angle_alpha   90.00
_cell.angle_beta   90.00
_cell.angle_gamma   90.00
#
_symmetry.space_group_name_H-M   'P 1'
#
loop_
_entity.id
_entity.type
_entity.pdbx_description
1 polymer ?
#
loop_
_entity_poly.entity_id
_entity_poly.type
_entity_poly.pdbx_seq_one_letter_code
_entity_poly.pdbx_strand_id
1 'polypeptide(L)'
;HAGQAGEVATDALRYVCDCNHYDAVKMAIFENLVIEGLGGAEIIVEKKGKYLDVVVKQTRWETVFWDGHSRRKDFKDANHMGHATWMYVEDIEVLYGEKAGKVAEDSLAGVGVGGLAWGSYDDRPTVGQWLDYKHKRVLVVDMYCKYKGRWTRSLFCNGGDLIEPMVSEYTDEFGEPVCPIELASVYVDRENARYGLVRGMIGPQDEIN
;
A
#
# COMPACT_ATOMS: atom_id res chain seq x y z
N HIS A 1 -2.56 -16.53 36.17
CA HIS A 1 -3.31 -16.33 34.91
C HIS A 1 -2.72 -15.27 33.97
N ALA A 2 -2.20 -14.12 34.46
CA ALA A 2 -1.61 -13.09 33.59
C ALA A 2 -0.29 -13.54 32.94
N GLY A 3 0.54 -14.35 33.64
CA GLY A 3 1.78 -14.89 33.08
C GLY A 3 1.56 -15.86 31.92
N GLN A 4 0.58 -16.76 32.01
CA GLN A 4 0.24 -17.69 30.95
C GLN A 4 -0.29 -16.97 29.68
N ALA A 5 -1.10 -15.94 29.85
CA ALA A 5 -1.60 -15.14 28.72
C ALA A 5 -0.45 -14.43 27.98
N GLY A 6 0.55 -13.92 28.72
CA GLY A 6 1.74 -13.31 28.15
C GLY A 6 2.63 -14.28 27.40
N GLU A 7 2.80 -15.52 27.91
CA GLU A 7 3.56 -16.58 27.23
C GLU A 7 2.87 -16.98 25.91
N VAL A 8 1.57 -17.22 25.93
CA VAL A 8 0.78 -17.55 24.74
C VAL A 8 0.87 -16.45 23.66
N ALA A 9 0.74 -15.18 24.06
CA ALA A 9 0.87 -14.07 23.15
C ALA A 9 2.29 -13.97 22.54
N THR A 10 3.32 -14.22 23.34
CA THR A 10 4.71 -14.23 22.87
C THR A 10 4.95 -15.35 21.87
N ASP A 11 4.44 -16.54 22.14
CA ASP A 11 4.59 -17.70 21.24
C ASP A 11 3.81 -17.50 19.96
N ALA A 12 2.62 -16.89 20.00
CA ALA A 12 1.86 -16.52 18.80
C ALA A 12 2.61 -15.50 17.93
N LEU A 13 3.21 -14.47 18.54
CA LEU A 13 4.04 -13.49 17.81
C LEU A 13 5.26 -14.14 17.17
N ARG A 14 5.97 -15.02 17.89
CA ARG A 14 7.11 -15.77 17.33
C ARG A 14 6.68 -16.61 16.13
N TYR A 15 5.58 -17.34 16.26
CA TYR A 15 5.03 -18.14 15.16
C TYR A 15 4.75 -17.29 13.92
N VAL A 16 4.07 -16.13 14.07
CA VAL A 16 3.80 -15.21 12.95
C VAL A 16 5.11 -14.70 12.34
N CYS A 17 6.08 -14.31 13.14
CA CYS A 17 7.38 -13.85 12.66
C CYS A 17 8.13 -14.94 11.87
N ASP A 18 8.14 -16.15 12.38
CA ASP A 18 8.83 -17.30 11.74
C ASP A 18 8.15 -17.66 10.41
N CYS A 19 6.82 -17.76 10.39
CA CYS A 19 6.05 -18.08 9.18
C CYS A 19 6.20 -17.02 8.08
N ASN A 20 6.41 -15.77 8.44
CA ASN A 20 6.58 -14.67 7.49
C ASN A 20 8.05 -14.37 7.15
N HIS A 21 8.99 -15.12 7.68
CA HIS A 21 10.42 -14.78 7.56
C HIS A 21 10.70 -13.31 7.91
N TYR A 22 10.14 -12.87 9.04
CA TYR A 22 10.08 -11.45 9.42
C TYR A 22 11.44 -10.75 9.43
N ASP A 23 12.53 -11.46 9.71
CA ASP A 23 13.87 -10.89 9.65
C ASP A 23 14.23 -10.39 8.23
N ALA A 24 13.84 -11.12 7.19
CA ALA A 24 14.05 -10.70 5.81
C ALA A 24 13.17 -9.47 5.47
N VAL A 25 11.90 -9.48 5.90
CA VAL A 25 10.99 -8.34 5.73
C VAL A 25 11.53 -7.10 6.43
N LYS A 26 11.98 -7.24 7.68
CA LYS A 26 12.58 -6.17 8.48
C LYS A 26 13.83 -5.58 7.81
N MET A 27 14.71 -6.42 7.28
CA MET A 27 15.91 -5.96 6.56
C MET A 27 15.55 -5.16 5.32
N ALA A 28 14.59 -5.61 4.54
CA ALA A 28 14.13 -4.90 3.35
C ALA A 28 13.43 -3.56 3.69
N ILE A 29 12.66 -3.50 4.77
CA ILE A 29 12.10 -2.24 5.29
C ILE A 29 13.21 -1.29 5.72
N PHE A 30 14.23 -1.80 6.41
CA PHE A 30 15.35 -0.99 6.87
C PHE A 30 16.17 -0.43 5.70
N GLU A 31 16.41 -1.23 4.65
CA GLU A 31 17.06 -0.77 3.42
C GLU A 31 16.30 0.41 2.79
N ASN A 32 14.98 0.30 2.64
CA ASN A 32 14.15 1.39 2.13
C ASN A 32 14.21 2.63 3.03
N LEU A 33 14.21 2.46 4.35
CA LEU A 33 14.35 3.59 5.28
C LEU A 33 15.69 4.31 5.13
N VAL A 34 16.78 3.57 4.91
CA VAL A 34 18.12 4.14 4.75
C VAL A 34 18.25 4.87 3.43
N ILE A 35 17.74 4.32 2.34
CA ILE A 35 17.92 4.86 0.99
C ILE A 35 16.83 5.91 0.71
N GLU A 36 15.58 5.50 0.73
CA GLU A 36 14.43 6.33 0.32
C GLU A 36 13.89 7.22 1.46
N GLY A 37 14.18 6.85 2.71
CA GLY A 37 13.66 7.54 3.87
C GLY A 37 12.24 7.15 4.26
N LEU A 38 11.66 6.19 3.58
CA LEU A 38 10.34 5.65 3.80
C LEU A 38 10.39 4.12 3.78
N GLY A 39 9.77 3.48 4.75
CA GLY A 39 9.62 2.03 4.78
C GLY A 39 8.43 1.64 5.61
N GLY A 40 7.91 0.44 5.41
CA GLY A 40 6.80 -0.05 6.18
C GLY A 40 6.37 -1.44 5.77
N ALA A 41 5.32 -1.92 6.40
CA ALA A 41 4.68 -3.19 6.11
C ALA A 41 3.16 -3.05 6.08
N GLU A 42 2.53 -3.93 5.36
CA GLU A 42 1.10 -4.19 5.42
C GLU A 42 0.90 -5.51 6.17
N ILE A 43 0.02 -5.47 7.18
CA ILE A 43 -0.31 -6.62 8.02
C ILE A 43 -1.73 -7.02 7.69
N ILE A 44 -1.89 -8.14 7.00
CA ILE A 44 -3.17 -8.63 6.51
C ILE A 44 -3.45 -10.05 7.01
N VAL A 45 -4.72 -10.45 6.93
CA VAL A 45 -5.15 -11.82 7.20
C VAL A 45 -5.52 -12.47 5.88
N GLU A 46 -4.81 -13.54 5.52
CA GLU A 46 -5.10 -14.32 4.32
C GLU A 46 -5.71 -15.68 4.68
N LYS A 47 -6.66 -16.12 3.86
CA LYS A 47 -7.25 -17.44 4.00
C LYS A 47 -6.42 -18.47 3.23
N LYS A 48 -5.77 -19.38 3.96
CA LYS A 48 -5.05 -20.52 3.39
C LYS A 48 -5.85 -21.81 3.61
N GLY A 49 -6.67 -22.18 2.66
CA GLY A 49 -7.55 -23.35 2.77
C GLY A 49 -8.61 -23.15 3.86
N LYS A 50 -8.51 -23.90 4.98
CA LYS A 50 -9.44 -23.79 6.13
C LYS A 50 -8.96 -22.85 7.24
N TYR A 51 -7.71 -22.38 7.16
CA TYR A 51 -7.08 -21.58 8.20
C TYR A 51 -6.97 -20.13 7.76
N LEU A 52 -7.02 -19.24 8.73
CA LEU A 52 -6.64 -17.83 8.57
C LEU A 52 -5.19 -17.69 9.02
N ASP A 53 -4.38 -17.02 8.23
CA ASP A 53 -2.97 -16.78 8.51
C ASP A 53 -2.68 -15.29 8.48
N VAL A 54 -1.84 -14.83 9.40
CA VAL A 54 -1.39 -13.44 9.43
C VAL A 54 -0.17 -13.32 8.52
N VAL A 55 -0.27 -12.44 7.55
CA VAL A 55 0.79 -12.20 6.57
C VAL A 55 1.31 -10.78 6.73
N VAL A 56 2.64 -10.67 6.85
CA VAL A 56 3.35 -9.40 6.92
C VAL A 56 4.06 -9.18 5.59
N LYS A 57 3.59 -8.22 4.81
CA LYS A 57 4.16 -7.86 3.50
C LYS A 57 4.89 -6.54 3.61
N GLN A 58 6.14 -6.47 3.11
CA GLN A 58 6.83 -5.20 2.93
C GLN A 58 6.04 -4.31 1.99
N THR A 59 5.83 -3.06 2.36
CA THR A 59 5.29 -2.06 1.44
C THR A 59 6.38 -1.64 0.44
N ARG A 60 6.03 -1.67 -0.85
CA ARG A 60 6.93 -1.18 -1.90
C ARG A 60 6.81 0.34 -1.97
N TRP A 61 7.94 1.03 -1.80
CA TRP A 61 7.98 2.50 -1.79
C TRP A 61 7.46 3.11 -3.11
N GLU A 62 7.61 2.41 -4.24
CA GLU A 62 7.16 2.86 -5.57
C GLU A 62 5.63 2.81 -5.74
N THR A 63 4.95 2.01 -4.93
CA THR A 63 3.50 1.79 -5.06
C THR A 63 2.70 2.39 -3.91
N VAL A 64 3.34 2.62 -2.77
CA VAL A 64 2.67 3.17 -1.59
C VAL A 64 2.48 4.67 -1.72
N PHE A 65 1.32 5.14 -1.33
CA PHE A 65 1.03 6.57 -1.20
C PHE A 65 0.39 6.86 0.16
N TRP A 66 0.49 8.10 0.57
CA TRP A 66 -0.02 8.57 1.87
C TRP A 66 -0.53 10.00 1.77
N ASP A 67 -1.19 10.47 2.83
CA ASP A 67 -1.65 11.84 2.97
C ASP A 67 -0.46 12.83 2.95
N GLY A 68 -0.40 13.65 1.91
CA GLY A 68 0.65 14.68 1.77
C GLY A 68 0.65 15.74 2.87
N HIS A 69 -0.41 15.82 3.68
CA HIS A 69 -0.48 16.71 4.85
C HIS A 69 0.08 16.09 6.12
N SER A 70 0.32 14.77 6.14
CA SER A 70 0.95 14.09 7.27
C SER A 70 2.36 14.63 7.50
N ARG A 71 2.66 15.04 8.73
CA ARG A 71 3.98 15.54 9.13
C ARG A 71 4.69 14.64 10.13
N ARG A 72 3.98 13.67 10.67
CA ARG A 72 4.56 12.71 11.62
C ARG A 72 5.39 11.68 10.88
N LYS A 73 6.44 11.20 11.53
CA LYS A 73 7.32 10.15 10.99
C LYS A 73 6.63 8.78 10.98
N ASP A 74 5.63 8.58 11.84
CA ASP A 74 4.85 7.35 12.00
C ASP A 74 3.50 7.38 11.26
N PHE A 75 3.21 8.45 10.50
CA PHE A 75 1.99 8.65 9.70
C PHE A 75 0.66 8.50 10.45
N LYS A 76 0.65 8.53 11.78
CA LYS A 76 -0.58 8.41 12.58
C LYS A 76 -1.54 9.59 12.43
N ASP A 77 -1.04 10.72 11.91
CA ASP A 77 -1.81 11.90 11.53
C ASP A 77 -2.36 11.83 10.10
N ALA A 78 -2.02 10.81 9.32
CA ALA A 78 -2.52 10.63 7.98
C ALA A 78 -4.02 10.31 7.97
N ASN A 79 -4.75 10.90 7.00
CA ASN A 79 -6.16 10.64 6.77
C ASN A 79 -6.41 9.61 5.68
N HIS A 80 -5.41 9.35 4.84
CA HIS A 80 -5.46 8.30 3.83
C HIS A 80 -4.07 7.75 3.55
N MET A 81 -4.03 6.47 3.20
CA MET A 81 -2.85 5.79 2.67
C MET A 81 -3.28 4.55 1.89
N GLY A 82 -2.42 4.07 1.02
CA GLY A 82 -2.78 2.93 0.18
C GLY A 82 -1.68 2.53 -0.78
N HIS A 83 -2.04 1.64 -1.69
CA HIS A 83 -1.19 1.15 -2.77
C HIS A 83 -1.81 1.42 -4.13
N ALA A 84 -0.98 1.81 -5.10
CA ALA A 84 -1.34 1.93 -6.49
C ALA A 84 -0.52 0.92 -7.30
N THR A 85 -1.18 -0.10 -7.86
CA THR A 85 -0.50 -1.22 -8.50
C THR A 85 -1.08 -1.49 -9.89
N TRP A 86 -0.21 -1.74 -10.87
CA TRP A 86 -0.62 -2.16 -12.21
C TRP A 86 -1.04 -3.61 -12.19
N MET A 87 -2.29 -3.88 -12.60
CA MET A 87 -2.85 -5.23 -12.66
C MET A 87 -3.38 -5.53 -14.07
N TYR A 88 -3.27 -6.78 -14.49
CA TYR A 88 -3.95 -7.26 -15.68
C TYR A 88 -5.45 -7.39 -15.41
N VAL A 89 -6.26 -7.13 -16.42
CA VAL A 89 -7.73 -7.24 -16.30
C VAL A 89 -8.16 -8.65 -15.89
N GLU A 90 -7.50 -9.67 -16.44
CA GLU A 90 -7.74 -11.08 -16.11
C GLU A 90 -7.48 -11.37 -14.61
N ASP A 91 -6.41 -10.80 -14.04
CA ASP A 91 -6.11 -10.97 -12.62
C ASP A 91 -7.15 -10.26 -11.73
N ILE A 92 -7.65 -9.11 -12.18
CA ILE A 92 -8.71 -8.37 -11.47
C ILE A 92 -9.99 -9.19 -11.43
N GLU A 93 -10.37 -9.83 -12.55
CA GLU A 93 -11.53 -10.69 -12.60
C GLU A 93 -11.41 -11.89 -11.66
N VAL A 94 -10.25 -12.55 -11.63
CA VAL A 94 -9.96 -13.70 -10.76
C VAL A 94 -10.01 -13.32 -9.28
N LEU A 95 -9.45 -12.16 -8.92
CA LEU A 95 -9.32 -11.73 -7.52
C LEU A 95 -10.59 -11.08 -6.97
N TYR A 96 -11.30 -10.29 -7.80
CA TYR A 96 -12.40 -9.43 -7.36
C TYR A 96 -13.73 -9.74 -8.02
N GLY A 97 -13.75 -10.73 -8.94
CA GLY A 97 -14.94 -11.22 -9.59
C GLY A 97 -15.27 -10.55 -10.93
N GLU A 98 -16.22 -11.13 -11.64
CA GLU A 98 -16.62 -10.75 -13.02
C GLU A 98 -17.04 -9.28 -13.15
N LYS A 99 -17.71 -8.72 -12.13
CA LYS A 99 -18.10 -7.30 -12.15
C LYS A 99 -16.90 -6.37 -12.17
N ALA A 100 -15.87 -6.67 -11.35
CA ALA A 100 -14.64 -5.90 -11.31
C ALA A 100 -13.86 -6.03 -12.62
N GLY A 101 -13.80 -7.23 -13.20
CA GLY A 101 -13.21 -7.47 -14.52
C GLY A 101 -13.85 -6.59 -15.61
N LYS A 102 -15.19 -6.50 -15.64
CA LYS A 102 -15.92 -5.63 -16.58
C LYS A 102 -15.59 -4.16 -16.39
N VAL A 103 -15.54 -3.66 -15.15
CA VAL A 103 -15.17 -2.27 -14.85
C VAL A 103 -13.76 -1.97 -15.38
N ALA A 104 -12.83 -2.91 -15.23
CA ALA A 104 -11.47 -2.77 -15.73
C ALA A 104 -11.40 -2.82 -17.28
N GLU A 105 -12.16 -3.69 -17.93
CA GLU A 105 -12.29 -3.75 -19.40
C GLU A 105 -12.90 -2.47 -19.97
N ASP A 106 -13.99 -1.98 -19.38
CA ASP A 106 -14.66 -0.74 -19.79
C ASP A 106 -13.71 0.46 -19.64
N SER A 107 -12.86 0.43 -18.63
CA SER A 107 -11.80 1.42 -18.44
C SER A 107 -10.82 1.43 -19.62
N LEU A 108 -10.35 0.26 -20.05
CA LEU A 108 -9.48 0.13 -21.24
C LEU A 108 -10.18 0.50 -22.54
N ALA A 109 -11.48 0.23 -22.65
CA ALA A 109 -12.28 0.61 -23.80
C ALA A 109 -12.56 2.12 -23.90
N GLY A 110 -12.14 2.92 -22.89
CA GLY A 110 -12.37 4.36 -22.85
C GLY A 110 -13.76 4.77 -22.38
N VAL A 111 -14.51 3.86 -21.77
CA VAL A 111 -15.88 4.07 -21.26
C VAL A 111 -15.88 4.62 -19.81
N GLY A 112 -14.70 4.74 -19.19
CA GLY A 112 -14.56 5.22 -17.80
C GLY A 112 -15.04 6.65 -17.59
N VAL A 113 -15.39 6.93 -16.34
CA VAL A 113 -15.84 8.27 -15.86
C VAL A 113 -14.75 9.31 -16.14
N GLY A 114 -14.90 10.02 -17.23
CA GLY A 114 -13.93 11.03 -17.63
C GLY A 114 -13.38 10.93 -19.05
N GLY A 115 -13.97 10.12 -19.93
CA GLY A 115 -13.84 10.01 -21.40
C GLY A 115 -12.85 10.85 -22.21
N LEU A 116 -11.88 11.43 -21.55
CA LEU A 116 -10.78 12.16 -22.16
C LEU A 116 -9.53 11.32 -21.98
N ALA A 117 -9.15 10.60 -23.02
CA ALA A 117 -7.77 10.20 -23.22
C ALA A 117 -6.93 11.49 -23.23
N TRP A 118 -6.57 11.97 -22.06
CA TRP A 118 -5.54 13.00 -21.93
C TRP A 118 -4.25 12.38 -22.41
N GLY A 119 -3.81 12.86 -23.58
CA GLY A 119 -2.67 12.35 -24.27
C GLY A 119 -1.49 12.14 -23.32
N SER A 120 -0.87 11.02 -23.46
CA SER A 120 0.43 10.70 -22.89
C SER A 120 1.37 11.89 -23.11
N TYR A 121 1.78 12.51 -22.03
CA TYR A 121 2.75 13.61 -22.04
C TYR A 121 4.18 13.11 -22.10
N ASP A 122 4.39 11.81 -22.32
CA ASP A 122 5.67 11.20 -22.15
C ASP A 122 6.09 10.40 -23.38
N ASP A 123 7.37 10.05 -23.48
CA ASP A 123 7.96 9.19 -24.49
C ASP A 123 7.35 7.78 -24.58
N ARG A 124 6.30 7.51 -23.80
CA ARG A 124 5.54 6.26 -23.74
C ARG A 124 4.09 6.45 -24.18
N PRO A 125 3.79 6.62 -25.47
CA PRO A 125 2.44 6.93 -25.96
C PRO A 125 1.41 5.83 -25.72
N THR A 126 1.83 4.63 -25.29
CA THR A 126 0.95 3.49 -25.01
C THR A 126 0.57 3.35 -23.54
N VAL A 127 1.20 4.10 -22.63
CA VAL A 127 0.95 4.07 -21.19
C VAL A 127 0.43 5.43 -20.78
N GLY A 128 -0.84 5.51 -20.42
CA GLY A 128 -1.42 6.66 -19.77
C GLY A 128 -1.22 6.60 -18.26
N GLN A 129 -1.65 7.62 -17.56
CA GLN A 129 -1.55 7.70 -16.09
C GLN A 129 -2.25 6.52 -15.37
N TRP A 130 -3.32 5.99 -15.96
CA TRP A 130 -4.17 4.95 -15.37
C TRP A 130 -4.24 3.68 -16.21
N LEU A 131 -3.79 3.69 -17.46
CA LEU A 131 -4.04 2.66 -18.44
C LEU A 131 -2.77 2.34 -19.22
N ASP A 132 -2.45 1.06 -19.32
CA ASP A 132 -1.41 0.52 -20.19
C ASP A 132 -2.09 -0.33 -21.27
N TYR A 133 -2.41 0.30 -22.40
CA TYR A 133 -3.11 -0.36 -23.51
C TYR A 133 -2.32 -1.48 -24.15
N LYS A 134 -0.99 -1.35 -24.17
CA LYS A 134 -0.11 -2.36 -24.79
C LYS A 134 -0.15 -3.69 -24.03
N HIS A 135 -0.17 -3.63 -22.72
CA HIS A 135 -0.13 -4.83 -21.88
C HIS A 135 -1.49 -5.14 -21.25
N LYS A 136 -2.56 -4.43 -21.63
CA LYS A 136 -3.93 -4.60 -21.06
C LYS A 136 -3.93 -4.54 -19.54
N ARG A 137 -3.23 -3.56 -18.96
CA ARG A 137 -3.17 -3.32 -17.53
C ARG A 137 -3.88 -2.03 -17.16
N VAL A 138 -4.48 -2.02 -16.01
CA VAL A 138 -5.07 -0.84 -15.39
C VAL A 138 -4.38 -0.58 -14.04
N LEU A 139 -4.27 0.69 -13.67
CA LEU A 139 -3.80 1.06 -12.34
C LEU A 139 -4.94 0.87 -11.35
N VAL A 140 -4.76 -0.07 -10.44
CA VAL A 140 -5.68 -0.34 -9.33
C VAL A 140 -5.17 0.37 -8.09
N VAL A 141 -6.06 1.11 -7.45
CA VAL A 141 -5.77 1.83 -6.21
C VAL A 141 -6.54 1.16 -5.07
N ASP A 142 -5.80 0.61 -4.10
CA ASP A 142 -6.33 0.09 -2.84
C ASP A 142 -6.05 1.14 -1.76
N MET A 143 -7.07 1.87 -1.36
CA MET A 143 -6.94 3.03 -0.49
C MET A 143 -7.72 2.83 0.81
N TYR A 144 -7.05 3.08 1.90
CA TYR A 144 -7.65 3.26 3.21
C TYR A 144 -7.77 4.76 3.51
N CYS A 145 -8.95 5.23 3.86
CA CYS A 145 -9.20 6.62 4.22
C CYS A 145 -10.11 6.74 5.45
N LYS A 146 -9.93 7.81 6.21
CA LYS A 146 -10.80 8.12 7.35
C LYS A 146 -12.06 8.81 6.86
N TYR A 147 -13.18 8.10 6.90
CA TYR A 147 -14.49 8.66 6.63
C TYR A 147 -15.31 8.71 7.94
N LYS A 148 -15.75 9.92 8.31
CA LYS A 148 -16.44 10.17 9.61
C LYS A 148 -15.69 9.61 10.82
N GLY A 149 -14.35 9.74 10.80
CA GLY A 149 -13.47 9.28 11.88
C GLY A 149 -13.15 7.79 11.89
N ARG A 150 -13.68 6.98 10.95
CA ARG A 150 -13.44 5.53 10.85
C ARG A 150 -12.67 5.21 9.59
N TRP A 151 -11.72 4.28 9.68
CA TRP A 151 -10.99 3.80 8.52
C TRP A 151 -11.91 2.99 7.60
N THR A 152 -11.93 3.39 6.33
CA THR A 152 -12.73 2.80 5.27
C THR A 152 -11.81 2.40 4.12
N ARG A 153 -11.99 1.21 3.58
CA ARG A 153 -11.26 0.71 2.41
C ARG A 153 -12.05 1.00 1.14
N SER A 154 -11.37 1.47 0.10
CA SER A 154 -11.89 1.66 -1.25
C SER A 154 -10.92 1.05 -2.25
N LEU A 155 -11.41 0.20 -3.13
CA LEU A 155 -10.63 -0.41 -4.20
C LEU A 155 -11.23 0.00 -5.54
N PHE A 156 -10.47 0.74 -6.33
CA PHE A 156 -10.97 1.34 -7.57
C PHE A 156 -9.90 1.44 -8.66
N CYS A 157 -10.35 1.66 -9.88
CA CYS A 157 -9.53 2.03 -11.02
C CYS A 157 -10.16 3.22 -11.76
N ASN A 158 -9.60 3.60 -12.91
CA ASN A 158 -10.14 4.71 -13.72
C ASN A 158 -11.61 4.48 -14.18
N GLY A 159 -12.05 3.22 -14.30
CA GLY A 159 -13.41 2.85 -14.68
C GLY A 159 -14.43 2.95 -13.56
N GLY A 160 -14.00 3.06 -12.31
CA GLY A 160 -14.86 3.10 -11.13
C GLY A 160 -14.42 2.14 -10.03
N ASP A 161 -15.32 1.92 -9.08
CA ASP A 161 -15.06 1.03 -7.95
C ASP A 161 -15.05 -0.43 -8.39
N LEU A 162 -13.99 -1.15 -8.03
CA LEU A 162 -13.87 -2.61 -8.21
C LEU A 162 -14.60 -3.35 -7.08
N ILE A 163 -14.57 -2.77 -5.87
CA ILE A 163 -15.32 -3.22 -4.70
C ILE A 163 -15.98 -1.99 -4.08
N GLU A 164 -17.24 -2.13 -3.65
CA GLU A 164 -17.93 -1.06 -2.93
C GLU A 164 -17.14 -0.63 -1.69
N PRO A 165 -17.01 0.68 -1.43
CA PRO A 165 -16.32 1.18 -0.24
C PRO A 165 -16.91 0.58 1.04
N MET A 166 -16.06 0.03 1.90
CA MET A 166 -16.46 -0.64 3.13
C MET A 166 -15.60 -0.20 4.30
N VAL A 167 -16.15 -0.29 5.51
CA VAL A 167 -15.35 -0.09 6.73
C VAL A 167 -14.22 -1.11 6.76
N SER A 168 -13.02 -0.70 7.18
CA SER A 168 -11.88 -1.62 7.29
C SER A 168 -12.25 -2.85 8.10
N GLU A 169 -11.91 -4.01 7.60
CA GLU A 169 -12.11 -5.30 8.28
C GLU A 169 -11.10 -5.54 9.42
N TYR A 170 -10.03 -4.75 9.45
CA TYR A 170 -9.00 -4.80 10.49
C TYR A 170 -9.41 -3.90 11.64
N THR A 171 -9.27 -4.40 12.86
CA THR A 171 -9.64 -3.68 14.08
C THR A 171 -8.50 -3.70 15.09
N ASP A 172 -8.42 -2.65 15.91
CA ASP A 172 -7.55 -2.60 17.06
C ASP A 172 -8.10 -3.43 18.25
N GLU A 173 -7.42 -3.35 19.39
CA GLU A 173 -7.80 -4.03 20.64
C GLU A 173 -9.16 -3.55 21.23
N PHE A 174 -9.63 -2.39 20.78
CA PHE A 174 -10.92 -1.81 21.19
C PHE A 174 -12.03 -2.09 20.19
N GLY A 175 -11.73 -2.77 19.07
CA GLY A 175 -12.68 -3.05 18.01
C GLY A 175 -12.90 -1.89 17.04
N GLU A 176 -12.08 -0.84 17.12
CA GLU A 176 -12.15 0.28 16.17
C GLU A 176 -11.41 -0.06 14.86
N PRO A 177 -11.99 0.28 13.70
CA PRO A 177 -11.36 0.01 12.40
C PRO A 177 -10.01 0.71 12.27
N VAL A 178 -9.00 -0.01 11.78
CA VAL A 178 -7.65 0.50 11.54
C VAL A 178 -7.20 0.28 10.11
N CYS A 179 -6.18 1.01 9.69
CA CYS A 179 -5.46 0.76 8.45
C CYS A 179 -4.41 -0.34 8.68
N PRO A 180 -4.35 -1.37 7.84
CA PRO A 180 -3.35 -2.43 7.98
C PRO A 180 -1.95 -2.02 7.51
N ILE A 181 -1.80 -0.83 6.93
CA ILE A 181 -0.53 -0.31 6.43
C ILE A 181 0.15 0.50 7.52
N GLU A 182 1.32 0.04 7.96
CA GLU A 182 2.16 0.72 8.92
C GLU A 182 3.39 1.28 8.20
N LEU A 183 3.52 2.61 8.20
CA LEU A 183 4.61 3.32 7.56
C LEU A 183 5.47 4.05 8.59
N ALA A 184 6.76 4.17 8.26
CA ALA A 184 7.69 4.98 9.03
C ALA A 184 8.59 5.79 8.09
N SER A 185 9.04 6.96 8.54
CA SER A 185 10.04 7.75 7.83
C SER A 185 11.20 8.15 8.75
N VAL A 186 12.39 8.28 8.16
CA VAL A 186 13.61 8.66 8.90
C VAL A 186 13.63 10.15 9.14
N TYR A 187 13.66 10.92 8.07
CA TYR A 187 13.67 12.38 8.10
C TYR A 187 12.51 12.98 7.33
N VAL A 188 12.08 14.13 7.81
CA VAL A 188 11.05 14.96 7.17
C VAL A 188 11.60 16.38 7.12
N ASP A 189 11.70 16.96 5.95
CA ASP A 189 12.19 18.32 5.79
C ASP A 189 11.08 19.38 6.02
N ARG A 190 11.42 20.64 5.87
CA ARG A 190 10.48 21.76 6.08
C ARG A 190 9.36 21.80 5.03
N GLU A 191 9.61 21.25 3.86
CA GLU A 191 8.65 21.14 2.76
C GLU A 191 7.82 19.87 2.83
N ASN A 192 7.99 19.07 3.92
CA ASN A 192 7.34 17.79 4.15
C ASN A 192 7.80 16.67 3.20
N ALA A 193 8.95 16.81 2.55
CA ALA A 193 9.53 15.73 1.79
C ALA A 193 10.24 14.74 2.71
N ARG A 194 10.08 13.45 2.43
CA ARG A 194 10.70 12.35 3.17
C ARG A 194 12.04 12.01 2.52
N TYR A 195 13.06 11.73 3.34
CA TYR A 195 14.37 11.36 2.81
C TYR A 195 15.14 10.44 3.75
N GLY A 196 16.05 9.64 3.17
CA GLY A 196 16.88 8.69 3.86
C GLY A 196 18.21 9.24 4.34
N LEU A 197 18.97 8.39 5.03
CA LEU A 197 20.31 8.71 5.53
C LEU A 197 21.30 9.01 4.40
N VAL A 198 21.15 8.34 3.25
CA VAL A 198 22.05 8.44 2.09
C VAL A 198 22.10 9.86 1.53
N ARG A 199 20.99 10.61 1.58
CA ARG A 199 20.94 12.00 1.09
C ARG A 199 22.02 12.89 1.73
N GLY A 200 22.29 12.69 3.03
CA GLY A 200 23.33 13.45 3.73
C GLY A 200 24.76 13.04 3.40
N MET A 201 24.97 11.91 2.72
CA MET A 201 26.28 11.39 2.35
C MET A 201 26.71 11.76 0.93
N ILE A 202 25.78 12.25 0.10
CA ILE A 202 26.06 12.58 -1.32
C ILE A 202 27.09 13.71 -1.41
N GLY A 203 26.90 14.82 -0.69
CA GLY A 203 27.82 15.94 -0.72
C GLY A 203 29.27 15.58 -0.31
N PRO A 204 29.48 14.95 0.87
CA PRO A 204 30.81 14.47 1.26
C PRO A 204 31.45 13.50 0.25
N GLN A 205 30.66 12.66 -0.40
CA GLN A 205 31.13 11.71 -1.42
C GLN A 205 31.63 12.44 -2.67
N ASP A 206 30.94 13.49 -3.10
CA ASP A 206 31.31 14.31 -4.26
C ASP A 206 32.60 15.09 -3.99
N GLU A 207 32.89 15.44 -2.74
CA GLU A 207 34.16 16.11 -2.35
C GLU A 207 35.36 15.16 -2.34
N ILE A 208 35.14 13.85 -2.20
CA ILE A 208 36.20 12.83 -2.16
C ILE A 208 36.56 12.35 -3.57
N ASN A 209 35.67 12.40 -4.52
CA ASN A 209 35.86 11.97 -5.92
C ASN A 209 36.46 13.08 -6.77
#